data_5e5079dfb6c7bd30914c357a87c223ff
#
_entry.id   5e5079dfb6c7bd30914c357a87c223ff
#
_cell.length_a   1.000
_cell.length_b   1.000
_cell.length_c   1.000
_cell.angle_alpha   90.00
_cell.angle_beta   90.00
_cell.angle_gamma   90.00
#
_symmetry.space_group_name_H-M   'P 1'
#
loop_
_entity.id
_entity.type
_entity.pdbx_description
1 polymer ?
#
loop_
_entity_poly.entity_id
_entity_poly.type
_entity_poly.pdbx_seq_one_letter_code
_entity_poly.pdbx_strand_id
1 'polypeptide(L)'
;MKRAYSASQYARPYEQYCRECFPDEAEQIFRKAEEYYRTFMKDMPDLGKNMMAQNMLDWFTILSFYEASGRRLDGEALLTIKRRAVDRVRFIGKWIDGNKSRWPYRLFEKTYVRYQKMQKEHQAKGEWMDSWKVEINPEGRREGFCFHLIGCPIARHAKAHGYEELLPYLCRTDHFLAEVMHARLIRTQTEAL
;
A
#
# COMPACT_ATOMS: atom_id res chain seq x y z
N MET A 1 19.63 0.77 16.77
CA MET A 1 18.23 0.94 17.22
C MET A 1 17.31 0.80 16.01
N LYS A 2 16.21 0.05 16.11
CA LYS A 2 15.27 -0.13 14.99
C LYS A 2 14.40 1.13 14.85
N ARG A 3 14.27 1.68 13.64
CA ARG A 3 13.51 2.91 13.38
C ARG A 3 12.00 2.62 13.38
N ALA A 4 11.15 3.58 13.75
CA ALA A 4 9.70 3.37 13.83
C ALA A 4 9.09 3.00 12.47
N TYR A 5 9.50 3.66 11.39
CA TYR A 5 9.02 3.32 10.04
C TYR A 5 9.44 1.93 9.57
N SER A 6 10.38 1.26 10.26
CA SER A 6 10.75 -0.12 9.93
C SER A 6 9.64 -1.14 10.20
N ALA A 7 8.52 -0.71 10.79
CA ALA A 7 7.28 -1.50 10.84
C ALA A 7 6.64 -1.68 9.46
N SER A 8 6.90 -0.76 8.52
CA SER A 8 6.50 -0.90 7.12
C SER A 8 7.36 -1.96 6.43
N GLN A 9 6.72 -2.79 5.64
CA GLN A 9 7.41 -3.80 4.81
C GLN A 9 8.31 -3.17 3.73
N TYR A 10 8.13 -1.90 3.41
CA TYR A 10 8.87 -1.19 2.37
C TYR A 10 9.96 -0.24 2.90
N ALA A 11 10.21 -0.21 4.20
CA ALA A 11 11.21 0.70 4.79
C ALA A 11 12.62 0.55 4.20
N ARG A 12 13.09 -0.70 4.08
CA ARG A 12 14.41 -1.03 3.53
C ARG A 12 14.67 -0.49 2.11
N PRO A 13 13.76 -0.67 1.14
CA PRO A 13 13.90 -0.08 -0.20
C PRO A 13 14.08 1.45 -0.18
N TYR A 14 13.41 2.17 0.71
CA TYR A 14 13.58 3.62 0.84
C TYR A 14 14.97 3.99 1.35
N GLU A 15 15.45 3.33 2.40
CA GLU A 15 16.80 3.55 2.91
C GLU A 15 17.86 3.27 1.86
N GLN A 16 17.71 2.17 1.11
CA GLN A 16 18.62 1.83 0.03
C GLN A 16 18.63 2.91 -1.05
N TYR A 17 17.46 3.35 -1.50
CA TYR A 17 17.33 4.41 -2.50
C TYR A 17 18.01 5.71 -2.04
N CYS A 18 17.80 6.12 -0.79
CA CYS A 18 18.44 7.31 -0.24
C CYS A 18 19.97 7.19 -0.23
N ARG A 19 20.53 6.03 0.14
CA ARG A 19 22.00 5.84 0.11
C ARG A 19 22.57 5.91 -1.30
N GLU A 20 21.80 5.48 -2.31
CA GLU A 20 22.21 5.53 -3.72
C GLU A 20 22.11 6.94 -4.30
N CYS A 21 21.00 7.66 -4.02
CA CYS A 21 20.71 8.95 -4.65
C CYS A 21 21.17 10.17 -3.83
N PHE A 22 21.31 10.03 -2.50
CA PHE A 22 21.66 11.09 -1.57
C PHE A 22 22.68 10.61 -0.54
N PRO A 23 23.86 10.09 -0.94
CA PRO A 23 24.80 9.42 -0.03
C PRO A 23 25.22 10.29 1.15
N ASP A 24 25.49 11.57 0.92
CA ASP A 24 25.96 12.50 1.94
C ASP A 24 24.84 12.93 2.91
N GLU A 25 23.59 12.83 2.50
CA GLU A 25 22.42 13.25 3.29
C GLU A 25 21.63 12.05 3.85
N ALA A 26 21.92 10.81 3.46
CA ALA A 26 21.09 9.64 3.75
C ALA A 26 20.76 9.50 5.25
N GLU A 27 21.75 9.59 6.12
CA GLU A 27 21.54 9.45 7.57
C GLU A 27 20.75 10.63 8.18
N GLN A 28 20.83 11.81 7.59
CA GLN A 28 20.00 12.95 7.98
C GLN A 28 18.55 12.74 7.53
N ILE A 29 18.34 12.27 6.28
CA ILE A 29 17.01 11.90 5.78
C ILE A 29 16.38 10.84 6.68
N PHE A 30 17.13 9.82 7.08
CA PHE A 30 16.61 8.76 7.95
C PHE A 30 16.17 9.27 9.32
N ARG A 31 16.92 10.19 9.92
CA ARG A 31 16.52 10.79 11.20
C ARG A 31 15.25 11.61 11.07
N LYS A 32 15.18 12.47 10.04
CA LYS A 32 13.98 13.27 9.76
C LYS A 32 12.78 12.39 9.43
N ALA A 33 12.97 11.32 8.63
CA ALA A 33 11.89 10.38 8.32
C ALA A 33 11.35 9.68 9.57
N GLU A 34 12.20 9.35 10.54
CA GLU A 34 11.79 8.82 11.84
C GLU A 34 10.88 9.80 12.60
N GLU A 35 11.23 11.09 12.59
CA GLU A 35 10.45 12.15 13.27
C GLU A 35 9.10 12.37 12.57
N TYR A 36 9.10 12.47 11.23
CA TYR A 36 7.87 12.58 10.44
C TYR A 36 6.97 11.36 10.64
N TYR A 37 7.53 10.16 10.60
CA TYR A 37 6.74 8.94 10.78
C TYR A 37 6.03 8.93 12.14
N ARG A 38 6.73 9.30 13.21
CA ARG A 38 6.13 9.41 14.55
C ARG A 38 5.01 10.44 14.60
N THR A 39 5.14 11.51 13.81
CA THR A 39 4.10 12.55 13.71
C THR A 39 2.89 12.01 12.98
N PHE A 40 3.05 11.41 11.79
CA PHE A 40 1.96 10.83 11.03
C PHE A 40 1.25 9.68 11.77
N MET A 41 1.97 8.91 12.56
CA MET A 41 1.36 7.85 13.37
C MET A 41 0.36 8.34 14.41
N LYS A 42 0.36 9.63 14.76
CA LYS A 42 -0.66 10.22 15.63
C LYS A 42 -2.01 10.35 14.95
N ASP A 43 -1.99 10.44 13.63
CA ASP A 43 -3.19 10.56 12.78
C ASP A 43 -3.64 9.19 12.22
N MET A 44 -3.16 8.08 12.86
CA MET A 44 -3.54 6.73 12.43
C MET A 44 -5.04 6.50 12.62
N PRO A 45 -5.79 6.26 11.52
CA PRO A 45 -7.24 6.04 11.60
C PRO A 45 -7.56 4.69 12.25
N ASP A 46 -8.82 4.53 12.69
CA ASP A 46 -9.30 3.26 13.24
C ASP A 46 -9.51 2.20 12.15
N LEU A 47 -8.44 1.52 11.80
CA LEU A 47 -8.42 0.45 10.79
C LEU A 47 -8.51 -0.94 11.40
N GLY A 48 -8.32 -1.07 12.70
CA GLY A 48 -8.13 -2.36 13.37
C GLY A 48 -6.80 -3.04 13.06
N LYS A 49 -6.58 -4.20 13.67
CA LYS A 49 -5.39 -5.03 13.45
C LYS A 49 -5.64 -6.04 12.33
N ASN A 50 -5.47 -5.63 11.10
CA ASN A 50 -5.71 -6.48 9.93
C ASN A 50 -4.72 -6.20 8.79
N MET A 51 -4.82 -6.98 7.70
CA MET A 51 -3.92 -6.85 6.55
C MET A 51 -3.97 -5.47 5.86
N MET A 52 -5.12 -4.80 5.90
CA MET A 52 -5.29 -3.50 5.23
C MET A 52 -4.59 -2.37 6.00
N ALA A 53 -4.46 -2.49 7.33
CA ALA A 53 -3.75 -1.51 8.15
C ALA A 53 -2.27 -1.34 7.72
N GLN A 54 -1.65 -2.38 7.16
CA GLN A 54 -0.30 -2.31 6.62
C GLN A 54 -0.17 -1.28 5.51
N ASN A 55 -1.20 -1.08 4.69
CA ASN A 55 -1.19 -0.09 3.62
C ASN A 55 -1.06 1.34 4.17
N MET A 56 -1.65 1.61 5.33
CA MET A 56 -1.51 2.91 5.98
C MET A 56 -0.12 3.12 6.58
N LEU A 57 0.48 2.07 7.15
CA LEU A 57 1.88 2.12 7.62
C LEU A 57 2.85 2.38 6.46
N ASP A 58 2.60 1.76 5.31
CA ASP A 58 3.38 2.00 4.10
C ASP A 58 3.19 3.44 3.59
N TRP A 59 1.95 3.96 3.62
CA TRP A 59 1.65 5.34 3.27
C TRP A 59 2.42 6.34 4.16
N PHE A 60 2.40 6.15 5.47
CA PHE A 60 3.16 7.00 6.38
C PHE A 60 4.66 6.88 6.19
N THR A 61 5.16 5.71 5.78
CA THR A 61 6.56 5.55 5.39
C THR A 61 6.88 6.37 4.14
N ILE A 62 6.03 6.32 3.11
CA ILE A 62 6.16 7.12 1.88
C ILE A 62 6.27 8.60 2.23
N LEU A 63 5.28 9.13 2.96
CA LEU A 63 5.23 10.53 3.35
C LEU A 63 6.46 10.95 4.17
N SER A 64 6.90 10.09 5.07
CA SER A 64 8.05 10.37 5.93
C SER A 64 9.32 10.59 5.13
N PHE A 65 9.58 9.74 4.16
CA PHE A 65 10.73 9.88 3.27
C PHE A 65 10.56 11.02 2.27
N TYR A 66 9.34 11.24 1.78
CA TYR A 66 9.00 12.36 0.92
C TYR A 66 9.34 13.70 1.58
N GLU A 67 8.80 13.96 2.78
CA GLU A 67 9.08 15.19 3.53
C GLU A 67 10.54 15.27 4.00
N ALA A 68 11.13 14.18 4.50
CA ALA A 68 12.51 14.15 4.99
C ALA A 68 13.53 14.47 3.90
N SER A 69 13.23 14.13 2.65
CA SER A 69 14.07 14.44 1.50
C SER A 69 13.85 15.85 0.93
N GLY A 70 12.96 16.65 1.51
CA GLY A 70 12.52 17.92 0.92
C GLY A 70 11.75 17.70 -0.38
N ARG A 71 10.89 16.69 -0.40
CA ARG A 71 10.01 16.28 -1.51
C ARG A 71 10.74 15.76 -2.76
N ARG A 72 12.03 15.44 -2.64
CA ARG A 72 12.85 14.90 -3.74
C ARG A 72 12.56 13.42 -4.03
N LEU A 73 12.01 12.67 -3.06
CA LEU A 73 11.48 11.32 -3.29
C LEU A 73 10.04 11.41 -3.82
N ASP A 74 9.88 11.95 -5.00
CA ASP A 74 8.62 12.19 -5.68
C ASP A 74 7.91 10.90 -6.14
N GLY A 75 6.86 11.05 -6.95
CA GLY A 75 6.09 9.92 -7.47
C GLY A 75 6.92 8.94 -8.31
N GLU A 76 7.88 9.42 -9.11
CA GLU A 76 8.73 8.55 -9.93
C GLU A 76 9.74 7.78 -9.06
N ALA A 77 10.31 8.43 -8.05
CA ALA A 77 11.12 7.77 -7.04
C ALA A 77 10.31 6.69 -6.30
N LEU A 78 9.05 6.99 -5.93
CA LEU A 78 8.13 6.03 -5.32
C LEU A 78 7.93 4.79 -6.21
N LEU A 79 7.65 4.99 -7.51
CA LEU A 79 7.50 3.86 -8.45
C LEU A 79 8.77 3.01 -8.52
N THR A 80 9.93 3.65 -8.58
CA THR A 80 11.24 2.97 -8.62
C THR A 80 11.46 2.12 -7.36
N ILE A 81 11.22 2.69 -6.18
CA ILE A 81 11.40 2.02 -4.89
C ILE A 81 10.44 0.83 -4.77
N LYS A 82 9.17 1.03 -5.11
CA LYS A 82 8.15 -0.04 -5.06
C LYS A 82 8.44 -1.15 -6.06
N ARG A 83 8.88 -0.82 -7.27
CA ARG A 83 9.32 -1.81 -8.26
C ARG A 83 10.46 -2.67 -7.72
N ARG A 84 11.50 -2.08 -7.16
CA ARG A 84 12.62 -2.80 -6.53
C ARG A 84 12.17 -3.70 -5.38
N ALA A 85 11.19 -3.26 -4.58
CA ALA A 85 10.64 -4.07 -3.50
C ALA A 85 9.92 -5.32 -4.03
N VAL A 86 9.12 -5.15 -5.08
CA VAL A 86 8.37 -6.25 -5.72
C VAL A 86 9.33 -7.19 -6.48
N ASP A 87 10.36 -6.68 -7.13
CA ASP A 87 11.35 -7.51 -7.84
C ASP A 87 12.09 -8.49 -6.91
N ARG A 88 12.24 -8.15 -5.63
CA ARG A 88 12.80 -9.08 -4.62
C ARG A 88 11.95 -10.33 -4.40
N VAL A 89 10.66 -10.25 -4.64
CA VAL A 89 9.71 -11.37 -4.52
C VAL A 89 9.31 -11.97 -5.87
N ARG A 90 9.95 -11.54 -6.96
CA ARG A 90 9.66 -12.03 -8.32
C ARG A 90 9.81 -13.55 -8.46
N PHE A 91 10.65 -14.18 -7.63
CA PHE A 91 10.79 -15.65 -7.60
C PHE A 91 9.45 -16.35 -7.29
N ILE A 92 8.52 -15.69 -6.61
CA ILE A 92 7.17 -16.21 -6.31
C ILE A 92 6.41 -16.48 -7.61
N GLY A 93 6.60 -15.65 -8.64
CA GLY A 93 5.99 -15.84 -9.96
C GLY A 93 6.36 -17.15 -10.67
N LYS A 94 7.45 -17.81 -10.24
CA LYS A 94 7.79 -19.17 -10.73
C LYS A 94 6.77 -20.22 -10.27
N TRP A 95 6.09 -19.97 -9.15
CA TRP A 95 5.14 -20.88 -8.51
C TRP A 95 3.70 -20.42 -8.66
N ILE A 96 3.50 -19.11 -8.81
CA ILE A 96 2.17 -18.48 -8.92
C ILE A 96 2.03 -17.92 -10.33
N ASP A 97 1.21 -18.56 -11.16
CA ASP A 97 0.90 -18.09 -12.51
C ASP A 97 -0.62 -17.97 -12.67
N GLY A 98 -1.10 -16.72 -12.64
CA GLY A 98 -2.51 -16.39 -12.76
C GLY A 98 -3.10 -16.73 -14.13
N ASN A 99 -2.27 -16.90 -15.18
CA ASN A 99 -2.73 -17.32 -16.51
C ASN A 99 -2.93 -18.82 -16.62
N LYS A 100 -2.21 -19.61 -15.81
CA LYS A 100 -2.25 -21.08 -15.87
C LYS A 100 -3.17 -21.71 -14.83
N SER A 101 -3.42 -20.99 -13.73
CA SER A 101 -4.16 -21.57 -12.61
C SER A 101 -5.11 -20.56 -11.96
N ARG A 102 -6.29 -21.04 -11.57
CA ARG A 102 -7.28 -20.23 -10.84
C ARG A 102 -7.05 -20.21 -9.32
N TRP A 103 -6.14 -21.00 -8.79
CA TRP A 103 -5.95 -21.07 -7.35
C TRP A 103 -5.48 -19.74 -6.71
N PRO A 104 -4.61 -18.91 -7.34
CA PRO A 104 -4.24 -17.63 -6.77
C PRO A 104 -5.45 -16.71 -6.61
N TYR A 105 -6.33 -16.64 -7.62
CA TYR A 105 -7.56 -15.85 -7.52
C TYR A 105 -8.49 -16.33 -6.41
N ARG A 106 -8.66 -17.65 -6.25
CA ARG A 106 -9.45 -18.23 -5.16
C ARG A 106 -8.87 -17.92 -3.79
N LEU A 107 -7.54 -17.89 -3.67
CA LEU A 107 -6.87 -17.51 -2.42
C LEU A 107 -7.12 -16.04 -2.09
N PHE A 108 -6.98 -15.14 -3.09
CA PHE A 108 -7.30 -13.73 -2.94
C PHE A 108 -8.77 -13.53 -2.55
N GLU A 109 -9.68 -14.12 -3.28
CA GLU A 109 -11.12 -14.06 -3.01
C GLU A 109 -11.43 -14.50 -1.57
N LYS A 110 -10.94 -15.66 -1.15
CA LYS A 110 -11.11 -16.17 0.21
C LYS A 110 -10.59 -15.19 1.27
N THR A 111 -9.46 -14.56 1.01
CA THR A 111 -8.85 -13.58 1.91
C THR A 111 -9.72 -12.34 2.04
N TYR A 112 -10.21 -11.79 0.92
CA TYR A 112 -11.06 -10.62 0.93
C TYR A 112 -12.46 -10.90 1.48
N VAL A 113 -13.05 -12.07 1.19
CA VAL A 113 -14.32 -12.51 1.79
C VAL A 113 -14.19 -12.59 3.32
N ARG A 114 -13.08 -13.16 3.82
CA ARG A 114 -12.81 -13.21 5.26
C ARG A 114 -12.67 -11.81 5.85
N TYR A 115 -11.93 -10.93 5.17
CA TYR A 115 -11.78 -9.54 5.60
C TYR A 115 -13.14 -8.82 5.64
N GLN A 116 -13.96 -8.94 4.59
CA GLN A 116 -15.30 -8.34 4.53
C GLN A 116 -16.18 -8.80 5.70
N LYS A 117 -16.15 -10.09 6.04
CA LYS A 117 -16.90 -10.62 7.19
C LYS A 117 -16.43 -10.00 8.50
N MET A 118 -15.12 -10.01 8.75
CA MET A 118 -14.52 -9.41 9.95
C MET A 118 -14.86 -7.92 10.05
N GLN A 119 -14.74 -7.19 8.94
CA GLN A 119 -15.07 -5.77 8.89
C GLN A 119 -16.52 -5.50 9.31
N LYS A 120 -17.49 -6.24 8.74
CA LYS A 120 -18.91 -6.10 9.12
C LYS A 120 -19.16 -6.37 10.60
N GLU A 121 -18.49 -7.40 11.16
CA GLU A 121 -18.61 -7.76 12.58
C GLU A 121 -18.02 -6.67 13.49
N HIS A 122 -16.91 -6.07 13.14
CA HIS A 122 -16.29 -4.98 13.91
C HIS A 122 -17.06 -3.66 13.77
N GLN A 123 -17.48 -3.31 12.55
CA GLN A 123 -18.26 -2.09 12.33
C GLN A 123 -19.61 -2.13 13.06
N ALA A 124 -20.24 -3.29 13.18
CA ALA A 124 -21.46 -3.45 13.99
C ALA A 124 -21.25 -3.14 15.48
N LYS A 125 -19.99 -3.16 15.95
CA LYS A 125 -19.57 -2.80 17.32
C LYS A 125 -19.01 -1.37 17.42
N GLY A 126 -19.03 -0.61 16.33
CA GLY A 126 -18.44 0.74 16.27
C GLY A 126 -16.91 0.74 16.16
N GLU A 127 -16.30 -0.38 15.77
CA GLU A 127 -14.85 -0.55 15.57
C GLU A 127 -14.51 -0.51 14.06
N TRP A 128 -13.28 -0.23 13.70
CA TRP A 128 -12.75 -0.20 12.31
C TRP A 128 -13.53 0.76 11.39
N MET A 129 -14.05 1.84 11.94
CA MET A 129 -14.94 2.75 11.22
C MET A 129 -14.26 3.48 10.06
N ASP A 130 -12.96 3.64 10.12
CA ASP A 130 -12.17 4.29 9.06
C ASP A 130 -11.63 3.32 7.99
N SER A 131 -11.85 2.01 8.14
CA SER A 131 -11.29 1.00 7.26
C SER A 131 -12.00 0.96 5.89
N TRP A 132 -11.29 0.45 4.87
CA TRP A 132 -11.89 0.22 3.54
C TRP A 132 -13.12 -0.66 3.65
N LYS A 133 -14.22 -0.26 3.02
CA LYS A 133 -15.35 -1.15 2.76
C LYS A 133 -15.03 -2.02 1.57
N VAL A 134 -15.17 -3.33 1.73
CA VAL A 134 -14.95 -4.31 0.65
C VAL A 134 -16.28 -4.81 0.13
N GLU A 135 -16.47 -4.75 -1.18
CA GLU A 135 -17.57 -5.37 -1.89
C GLU A 135 -17.02 -6.39 -2.88
N ILE A 136 -17.40 -7.66 -2.71
CA ILE A 136 -16.93 -8.76 -3.54
C ILE A 136 -17.88 -8.94 -4.69
N ASN A 137 -17.31 -8.95 -5.90
CA ASN A 137 -18.01 -9.17 -7.17
C ASN A 137 -19.35 -8.41 -7.32
N PRO A 138 -19.37 -7.09 -7.05
CA PRO A 138 -20.61 -6.31 -7.08
C PRO A 138 -21.25 -6.26 -8.48
N GLU A 139 -20.44 -6.47 -9.52
CA GLU A 139 -20.90 -6.46 -10.93
C GLU A 139 -21.30 -7.85 -11.45
N GLY A 140 -21.23 -8.90 -10.62
CA GLY A 140 -21.60 -10.27 -11.02
C GLY A 140 -20.72 -10.85 -12.13
N ARG A 141 -19.45 -10.45 -12.22
CA ARG A 141 -18.53 -10.96 -13.25
C ARG A 141 -18.27 -12.45 -13.06
N ARG A 142 -18.18 -13.18 -14.17
CA ARG A 142 -17.94 -14.63 -14.17
C ARG A 142 -16.46 -14.98 -14.26
N GLU A 143 -15.61 -14.06 -14.68
CA GLU A 143 -14.18 -14.27 -14.89
C GLU A 143 -13.34 -13.42 -13.96
N GLY A 144 -12.23 -13.99 -13.50
CA GLY A 144 -11.29 -13.33 -12.61
C GLY A 144 -11.79 -13.19 -11.17
N PHE A 145 -11.14 -12.30 -10.44
CA PHE A 145 -11.55 -11.85 -9.11
C PHE A 145 -11.89 -10.36 -9.19
N CYS A 146 -13.14 -10.02 -8.92
CA CYS A 146 -13.63 -8.63 -8.92
C CYS A 146 -13.97 -8.20 -7.51
N PHE A 147 -13.54 -7.01 -7.12
CA PHE A 147 -13.87 -6.40 -5.83
C PHE A 147 -13.79 -4.87 -5.90
N HIS A 148 -14.56 -4.20 -5.06
CA HIS A 148 -14.43 -2.77 -4.82
C HIS A 148 -13.84 -2.53 -3.43
N LEU A 149 -12.90 -1.59 -3.34
CA LEU A 149 -12.40 -1.00 -2.10
C LEU A 149 -12.93 0.43 -2.03
N ILE A 150 -13.84 0.69 -1.10
CA ILE A 150 -14.55 1.96 -0.99
C ILE A 150 -14.12 2.67 0.29
N GLY A 151 -14.00 4.00 0.24
CA GLY A 151 -13.63 4.82 1.39
C GLY A 151 -12.17 4.69 1.75
N CYS A 152 -11.28 4.85 0.77
CA CYS A 152 -9.83 4.70 0.96
C CYS A 152 -9.29 5.68 2.03
N PRO A 153 -8.81 5.21 3.20
CA PRO A 153 -8.26 6.09 4.23
C PRO A 153 -6.99 6.80 3.77
N ILE A 154 -6.22 6.21 2.87
CA ILE A 154 -5.04 6.85 2.27
C ILE A 154 -5.46 8.06 1.43
N ALA A 155 -6.48 7.90 0.57
CA ALA A 155 -6.97 9.00 -0.25
C ALA A 155 -7.57 10.13 0.63
N ARG A 156 -8.31 9.77 1.69
CA ARG A 156 -8.82 10.76 2.66
C ARG A 156 -7.70 11.52 3.35
N HIS A 157 -6.69 10.80 3.85
CA HIS A 157 -5.52 11.41 4.50
C HIS A 157 -4.75 12.30 3.52
N ALA A 158 -4.48 11.84 2.31
CA ALA A 158 -3.79 12.62 1.30
C ALA A 158 -4.51 13.94 1.00
N LYS A 159 -5.83 13.88 0.78
CA LYS A 159 -6.67 15.06 0.51
C LYS A 159 -6.71 16.02 1.70
N ALA A 160 -6.77 15.51 2.92
CA ALA A 160 -6.79 16.35 4.12
C ALA A 160 -5.47 17.06 4.39
N HIS A 161 -4.33 16.54 3.90
CA HIS A 161 -3.00 17.04 4.22
C HIS A 161 -2.19 17.52 2.99
N GLY A 162 -2.80 17.59 1.80
CA GLY A 162 -2.17 18.14 0.59
C GLY A 162 -1.09 17.22 -0.01
N TYR A 163 -1.37 15.91 -0.09
CA TYR A 163 -0.46 14.89 -0.66
C TYR A 163 -1.10 14.14 -1.85
N GLU A 164 -2.12 14.73 -2.47
CA GLU A 164 -2.86 14.10 -3.56
C GLU A 164 -1.99 13.74 -4.74
N GLU A 165 -0.93 14.51 -4.98
CA GLU A 165 0.01 14.30 -6.10
C GLU A 165 0.70 12.93 -6.06
N LEU A 166 0.79 12.29 -4.89
CA LEU A 166 1.41 10.96 -4.75
C LEU A 166 0.42 9.82 -5.00
N LEU A 167 -0.90 10.07 -4.92
CA LEU A 167 -1.92 9.03 -5.02
C LEU A 167 -1.91 8.27 -6.36
N PRO A 168 -1.81 8.92 -7.53
CA PRO A 168 -1.78 8.22 -8.81
C PRO A 168 -0.61 7.24 -8.89
N TYR A 169 0.56 7.63 -8.39
CA TYR A 169 1.75 6.79 -8.36
C TYR A 169 1.57 5.60 -7.40
N LEU A 170 1.06 5.84 -6.19
CA LEU A 170 0.79 4.77 -5.23
C LEU A 170 -0.19 3.75 -5.81
N CYS A 171 -1.32 4.19 -6.35
CA CYS A 171 -2.31 3.31 -6.97
C CYS A 171 -1.75 2.50 -8.14
N ARG A 172 -0.80 3.07 -8.90
CA ARG A 172 -0.12 2.38 -9.99
C ARG A 172 0.74 1.21 -9.53
N THR A 173 1.24 1.23 -8.29
CA THR A 173 2.11 0.16 -7.77
C THR A 173 1.42 -1.20 -7.65
N ASP A 174 0.08 -1.25 -7.58
CA ASP A 174 -0.67 -2.50 -7.51
C ASP A 174 -0.48 -3.36 -8.77
N HIS A 175 -0.21 -2.73 -9.91
CA HIS A 175 0.08 -3.45 -11.15
C HIS A 175 1.39 -4.25 -11.06
N PHE A 176 2.37 -3.82 -10.26
CA PHE A 176 3.65 -4.51 -10.14
C PHE A 176 3.51 -5.90 -9.52
N LEU A 177 2.63 -6.04 -8.51
CA LEU A 177 2.37 -7.34 -7.90
C LEU A 177 1.58 -8.25 -8.85
N ALA A 178 0.63 -7.69 -9.59
CA ALA A 178 -0.11 -8.44 -10.61
C ALA A 178 0.84 -9.00 -11.69
N GLU A 179 1.80 -8.19 -12.17
CA GLU A 179 2.82 -8.62 -13.13
C GLU A 179 3.67 -9.79 -12.59
N VAL A 180 4.09 -9.73 -11.33
CA VAL A 180 4.87 -10.83 -10.71
C VAL A 180 4.08 -12.13 -10.67
N MET A 181 2.77 -12.05 -10.47
CA MET A 181 1.88 -13.21 -10.45
C MET A 181 1.40 -13.63 -11.85
N HIS A 182 1.95 -13.05 -12.93
CA HIS A 182 1.49 -13.24 -14.30
C HIS A 182 -0.02 -13.01 -14.45
N ALA A 183 -0.57 -12.09 -13.67
CA ALA A 183 -1.96 -11.71 -13.69
C ALA A 183 -2.14 -10.32 -14.32
N ARG A 184 -3.34 -10.03 -14.80
CA ARG A 184 -3.72 -8.72 -15.30
C ARG A 184 -4.62 -8.02 -14.29
N LEU A 185 -4.17 -6.89 -13.75
CA LEU A 185 -5.01 -5.99 -12.97
C LEU A 185 -5.76 -5.05 -13.93
N ILE A 186 -7.09 -5.07 -13.86
CA ILE A 186 -7.95 -4.12 -14.57
C ILE A 186 -8.59 -3.23 -13.51
N ARG A 187 -8.21 -1.96 -13.52
CA ARG A 187 -8.79 -0.96 -12.63
C ARG A 187 -9.72 -0.07 -13.45
N THR A 188 -11.00 -0.07 -13.08
CA THR A 188 -12.03 0.72 -13.76
C THR A 188 -12.25 2.06 -13.10
N GLN A 189 -11.99 2.15 -11.78
CA GLN A 189 -12.16 3.38 -11.00
C GLN A 189 -11.09 3.46 -9.91
N THR A 190 -10.79 4.67 -9.44
CA THR A 190 -9.91 4.94 -8.30
C THR A 190 -10.36 6.20 -7.57
N GLU A 191 -10.20 6.24 -6.25
CA GLU A 191 -10.42 7.43 -5.43
C GLU A 191 -9.24 8.42 -5.48
N ALA A 192 -8.20 8.08 -6.23
CA ALA A 192 -6.99 8.92 -6.41
C ALA A 192 -7.13 9.99 -7.50
N LEU A 193 -8.25 9.99 -8.24
CA LEU A 193 -8.53 10.93 -9.33
C LEU A 193 -9.80 11.72 -9.04
#